data_933935b4e2369bb17078e501eb384876
#
_entry.id   933935b4e2369bb17078e501eb384876
#
_cell.length_a   1.000
_cell.length_b   1.000
_cell.length_c   1.000
_cell.angle_alpha   90.00
_cell.angle_beta   90.00
_cell.angle_gamma   90.00
#
_symmetry.space_group_name_H-M   'P 1'
#
loop_
_entity.id
_entity.type
_entity.pdbx_description
1 polymer ?
#
loop_
_entity_poly.entity_id
_entity_poly.type
_entity_poly.pdbx_seq_one_letter_code
_entity_poly.pdbx_strand_id
1 'polypeptide(L)'
;MNQFSLPPLFAELPDAFARRLDPAAPWALLGDPLDDVLDGLPSDGIRIKLSPDVHLLGDRIVICPGTRIGPGAVIEGPVFIGRDVEIRPGAYIRGGVWIGDGCIVGASTEIKHAILLPHAKAPHLNYVGDSILGAGVNLGAGTVLSNFRHDGGEIRIHAGDGSTIATGRRKLGAVLGDGVLTGCNSVLHPGVIVGRETQIYPGVQLRNGIYPEKSIVKLRQELDVVPQSG
;
A
#
# COMPACT_ATOMS: atom_id res chain seq x y z
N MET A 1 13.71 20.65 22.45
CA MET A 1 13.71 19.56 21.45
C MET A 1 12.36 19.59 20.79
N ASN A 2 12.25 20.10 19.56
CA ASN A 2 11.00 19.98 18.81
C ASN A 2 10.80 18.49 18.53
N GLN A 3 9.83 17.88 19.19
CA GLN A 3 9.39 16.54 18.85
C GLN A 3 8.80 16.63 17.46
N PHE A 4 9.49 16.07 16.48
CA PHE A 4 8.93 15.89 15.15
C PHE A 4 7.69 15.00 15.26
N SER A 5 6.53 15.55 14.94
CA SER A 5 5.26 14.82 14.98
C SER A 5 4.83 14.57 13.53
N LEU A 6 4.60 13.31 13.20
CA LEU A 6 3.95 12.96 11.93
C LEU A 6 2.53 13.56 11.89
N PRO A 7 2.06 14.04 10.74
CA PRO A 7 0.66 14.44 10.60
C PRO A 7 -0.26 13.22 10.83
N PRO A 8 -1.48 13.43 11.33
CA PRO A 8 -2.45 12.33 11.41
C PRO A 8 -2.68 11.74 10.02
N LEU A 9 -2.36 10.45 9.85
CA LEU A 9 -2.45 9.77 8.56
C LEU A 9 -3.82 9.14 8.32
N PHE A 10 -4.45 8.63 9.37
CA PHE A 10 -5.69 7.87 9.29
C PHE A 10 -6.76 8.52 10.19
N ALA A 11 -7.97 8.72 9.66
CA ALA A 11 -9.09 9.22 10.44
C ALA A 11 -9.62 8.13 11.36
N GLU A 12 -9.75 6.92 10.81
CA GLU A 12 -10.21 5.74 11.50
C GLU A 12 -9.39 4.53 11.08
N LEU A 13 -9.17 3.62 11.99
CA LEU A 13 -8.57 2.32 11.74
C LEU A 13 -9.57 1.23 12.13
N PRO A 14 -9.56 0.10 11.42
CA PRO A 14 -10.27 -1.09 11.89
C PRO A 14 -9.85 -1.45 13.32
N ASP A 15 -10.78 -1.98 14.12
CA ASP A 15 -10.54 -2.35 15.53
C ASP A 15 -9.31 -3.23 15.70
N ALA A 16 -9.01 -4.06 14.72
CA ALA A 16 -7.83 -4.91 14.70
C ALA A 16 -6.51 -4.13 14.82
N PHE A 17 -6.47 -2.89 14.33
CA PHE A 17 -5.27 -2.03 14.30
C PHE A 17 -5.37 -0.79 15.18
N ALA A 18 -6.58 -0.32 15.50
CA ALA A 18 -6.80 0.96 16.18
C ALA A 18 -6.05 1.08 17.52
N ARG A 19 -6.00 0.00 18.30
CA ARG A 19 -5.32 -0.05 19.61
C ARG A 19 -3.82 -0.30 19.51
N ARG A 20 -3.32 -0.58 18.32
CA ARG A 20 -1.92 -0.98 18.04
C ARG A 20 -1.15 0.08 17.27
N LEU A 21 -1.83 1.17 16.85
CA LEU A 21 -1.19 2.26 16.15
C LEU A 21 -0.29 3.06 17.09
N ASP A 22 0.98 3.15 16.74
CA ASP A 22 1.86 4.21 17.23
C ASP A 22 1.86 5.37 16.22
N PRO A 23 1.30 6.54 16.57
CA PRO A 23 1.27 7.67 15.65
C PRO A 23 2.67 8.19 15.27
N ALA A 24 3.69 7.93 16.07
CA ALA A 24 5.07 8.30 15.78
C ALA A 24 5.77 7.29 14.85
N ALA A 25 5.24 6.07 14.74
CA ALA A 25 5.80 4.98 13.96
C ALA A 25 4.71 4.15 13.26
N PRO A 26 3.86 4.75 12.39
CA PRO A 26 2.72 4.05 11.79
C PRO A 26 3.10 2.80 11.00
N TRP A 27 4.33 2.74 10.46
CA TRP A 27 4.86 1.54 9.80
C TRP A 27 5.03 0.34 10.73
N ALA A 28 5.01 0.55 12.06
CA ALA A 28 5.07 -0.55 13.02
C ALA A 28 3.86 -1.49 12.91
N LEU A 29 2.72 -1.02 12.38
CA LEU A 29 1.58 -1.86 12.09
C LEU A 29 1.88 -3.02 11.13
N LEU A 30 2.90 -2.89 10.28
CA LEU A 30 3.36 -3.94 9.36
C LEU A 30 4.21 -5.03 10.04
N GLY A 31 4.49 -4.96 11.34
CA GLY A 31 5.15 -6.00 12.12
C GLY A 31 4.15 -6.88 12.87
N ASP A 32 4.47 -7.16 14.13
CA ASP A 32 3.66 -7.99 15.02
C ASP A 32 2.15 -7.67 14.99
N PRO A 33 1.70 -6.39 14.90
CA PRO A 33 0.28 -6.11 14.81
C PRO A 33 -0.42 -6.75 13.61
N LEU A 34 0.19 -6.72 12.42
CA LEU A 34 -0.36 -7.35 11.23
C LEU A 34 -0.26 -8.88 11.33
N ASP A 35 0.89 -9.38 11.76
CA ASP A 35 1.15 -10.80 11.87
C ASP A 35 0.17 -11.45 12.87
N ASP A 36 -0.02 -10.88 14.06
CA ASP A 36 -0.99 -11.35 15.05
C ASP A 36 -2.43 -11.42 14.51
N VAL A 37 -2.83 -10.38 13.74
CA VAL A 37 -4.18 -10.35 13.15
C VAL A 37 -4.34 -11.48 12.13
N LEU A 38 -3.34 -11.70 11.29
CA LEU A 38 -3.38 -12.70 10.24
C LEU A 38 -3.19 -14.13 10.80
N ASP A 39 -2.41 -14.28 11.85
CA ASP A 39 -2.23 -15.57 12.55
C ASP A 39 -3.51 -16.02 13.26
N GLY A 40 -4.32 -15.08 13.69
CA GLY A 40 -5.64 -15.34 14.29
C GLY A 40 -6.75 -15.68 13.28
N LEU A 41 -6.48 -15.69 11.97
CA LEU A 41 -7.49 -15.99 10.95
C LEU A 41 -7.90 -17.48 10.96
N PRO A 42 -9.19 -17.79 10.74
CA PRO A 42 -9.65 -19.15 10.60
C PRO A 42 -9.14 -19.79 9.30
N SER A 43 -8.94 -21.12 9.32
CA SER A 43 -8.55 -21.87 8.14
C SER A 43 -9.67 -22.05 7.10
N ASP A 44 -10.93 -21.87 7.49
CA ASP A 44 -12.16 -22.05 6.68
C ASP A 44 -12.88 -20.72 6.38
N GLY A 45 -12.13 -19.68 6.13
CA GLY A 45 -12.62 -18.28 6.05
C GLY A 45 -13.28 -17.86 4.72
N ILE A 46 -13.40 -18.76 3.72
CA ILE A 46 -13.94 -18.38 2.40
C ILE A 46 -15.47 -18.36 2.44
N ARG A 47 -16.08 -17.21 2.16
CA ARG A 47 -17.53 -16.98 2.22
C ARG A 47 -18.16 -16.62 0.88
N ILE A 48 -17.47 -16.93 -0.21
CA ILE A 48 -17.93 -16.72 -1.59
C ILE A 48 -17.72 -17.97 -2.44
N LYS A 49 -18.40 -18.03 -3.58
CA LYS A 49 -18.12 -19.05 -4.60
C LYS A 49 -16.96 -18.56 -5.48
N LEU A 50 -15.92 -19.35 -5.58
CA LEU A 50 -14.76 -19.06 -6.43
C LEU A 50 -14.96 -19.62 -7.84
N SER A 51 -14.41 -18.92 -8.85
CA SER A 51 -14.19 -19.47 -10.18
C SER A 51 -13.04 -20.50 -10.15
N PRO A 52 -13.09 -21.56 -10.98
CA PRO A 52 -11.98 -22.51 -11.08
C PRO A 52 -10.65 -21.91 -11.53
N ASP A 53 -10.71 -20.71 -12.15
CA ASP A 53 -9.51 -20.00 -12.63
C ASP A 53 -8.86 -19.12 -11.54
N VAL A 54 -9.33 -19.18 -10.30
CA VAL A 54 -8.74 -18.51 -9.14
C VAL A 54 -7.87 -19.51 -8.37
N HIS A 55 -6.62 -19.14 -8.12
CA HIS A 55 -5.67 -19.99 -7.44
C HIS A 55 -5.45 -19.53 -6.00
N LEU A 56 -5.77 -20.40 -5.04
CA LEU A 56 -5.49 -20.17 -3.62
C LEU A 56 -4.31 -21.05 -3.20
N LEU A 57 -3.32 -20.47 -2.54
CA LEU A 57 -2.09 -21.13 -2.09
C LEU A 57 -1.90 -20.92 -0.59
N GLY A 58 -1.54 -22.00 0.11
CA GLY A 58 -1.37 -21.95 1.56
C GLY A 58 -2.68 -21.99 2.34
N ASP A 59 -2.63 -21.54 3.57
CA ASP A 59 -3.72 -21.57 4.54
C ASP A 59 -4.09 -20.16 5.05
N ARG A 60 -5.07 -20.08 5.96
CA ARG A 60 -5.51 -18.82 6.58
C ARG A 60 -5.89 -17.75 5.56
N ILE A 61 -6.70 -18.17 4.58
CA ILE A 61 -7.28 -17.27 3.58
C ILE A 61 -8.73 -16.98 3.98
N VAL A 62 -9.01 -15.73 4.31
CA VAL A 62 -10.36 -15.24 4.61
C VAL A 62 -10.82 -14.33 3.49
N ILE A 63 -12.00 -14.64 2.93
CA ILE A 63 -12.66 -13.84 1.89
C ILE A 63 -14.09 -13.61 2.29
N CYS A 64 -14.42 -12.35 2.57
CA CYS A 64 -15.73 -11.95 3.06
C CYS A 64 -16.79 -11.87 1.95
N PRO A 65 -18.11 -11.90 2.32
CA PRO A 65 -19.21 -11.78 1.37
C PRO A 65 -19.16 -10.52 0.51
N GLY A 66 -19.76 -10.61 -0.70
CA GLY A 66 -19.81 -9.51 -1.66
C GLY A 66 -18.54 -9.34 -2.50
N THR A 67 -17.44 -9.96 -2.10
CA THR A 67 -16.15 -9.89 -2.81
C THR A 67 -16.23 -10.65 -4.13
N ARG A 68 -15.67 -10.04 -5.18
CA ARG A 68 -15.58 -10.61 -6.53
C ARG A 68 -14.11 -10.79 -6.91
N ILE A 69 -13.78 -11.97 -7.45
CA ILE A 69 -12.40 -12.31 -7.83
C ILE A 69 -12.39 -12.71 -9.30
N GLY A 70 -11.60 -12.00 -10.08
CA GLY A 70 -11.42 -12.22 -11.50
C GLY A 70 -10.55 -13.44 -11.82
N PRO A 71 -10.65 -13.97 -13.05
CA PRO A 71 -9.90 -15.14 -13.49
C PRO A 71 -8.39 -14.89 -13.45
N GLY A 72 -7.62 -15.94 -13.18
CA GLY A 72 -6.16 -15.89 -13.11
C GLY A 72 -5.60 -15.16 -11.90
N ALA A 73 -6.44 -14.73 -10.94
CA ALA A 73 -5.95 -14.20 -9.70
C ALA A 73 -5.29 -15.31 -8.85
N VAL A 74 -4.14 -14.98 -8.25
CA VAL A 74 -3.42 -15.85 -7.33
C VAL A 74 -3.39 -15.21 -5.95
N ILE A 75 -3.81 -15.95 -4.93
CA ILE A 75 -3.91 -15.48 -3.55
C ILE A 75 -3.17 -16.45 -2.64
N GLU A 76 -2.09 -15.99 -2.01
CA GLU A 76 -1.28 -16.75 -1.05
C GLU A 76 -1.65 -16.33 0.38
N GLY A 77 -1.94 -17.28 1.24
CA GLY A 77 -2.16 -17.02 2.67
C GLY A 77 -0.86 -16.76 3.47
N PRO A 78 -0.92 -16.20 4.66
CA PRO A 78 -2.14 -15.71 5.30
C PRO A 78 -2.65 -14.39 4.68
N VAL A 79 -3.96 -14.28 4.48
CA VAL A 79 -4.58 -13.08 3.90
C VAL A 79 -6.01 -12.88 4.41
N PHE A 80 -6.37 -11.63 4.70
CA PHE A 80 -7.73 -11.21 4.95
C PHE A 80 -8.22 -10.32 3.80
N ILE A 81 -9.38 -10.67 3.22
CA ILE A 81 -10.07 -9.88 2.20
C ILE A 81 -11.48 -9.55 2.72
N GLY A 82 -11.72 -8.28 2.93
CA GLY A 82 -12.96 -7.72 3.47
C GLY A 82 -14.16 -7.91 2.55
N ARG A 83 -15.27 -7.22 2.89
CA ARG A 83 -16.53 -7.26 2.15
C ARG A 83 -16.44 -6.42 0.88
N ASP A 84 -17.21 -6.82 -0.13
CA ASP A 84 -17.42 -6.03 -1.36
C ASP A 84 -16.10 -5.60 -2.06
N VAL A 85 -15.04 -6.37 -1.88
CA VAL A 85 -13.74 -6.14 -2.52
C VAL A 85 -13.79 -6.61 -3.98
N GLU A 86 -13.14 -5.88 -4.87
CA GLU A 86 -12.93 -6.28 -6.25
C GLU A 86 -11.47 -6.67 -6.49
N ILE A 87 -11.22 -7.97 -6.68
CA ILE A 87 -9.94 -8.48 -7.17
C ILE A 87 -10.05 -8.73 -8.66
N ARG A 88 -9.29 -8.00 -9.44
CA ARG A 88 -9.36 -8.05 -10.92
C ARG A 88 -8.50 -9.19 -11.49
N PRO A 89 -8.69 -9.52 -12.79
CA PRO A 89 -7.94 -10.60 -13.43
C PRO A 89 -6.43 -10.48 -13.31
N GLY A 90 -5.76 -11.61 -13.03
CA GLY A 90 -4.30 -11.69 -12.93
C GLY A 90 -3.68 -10.95 -11.75
N ALA A 91 -4.46 -10.51 -10.77
CA ALA A 91 -3.89 -9.96 -9.53
C ALA A 91 -3.09 -11.04 -8.78
N TYR A 92 -1.96 -10.63 -8.20
CA TYR A 92 -1.13 -11.51 -7.36
C TYR A 92 -1.05 -10.95 -5.93
N ILE A 93 -1.79 -11.57 -5.02
CA ILE A 93 -1.80 -11.23 -3.59
C ILE A 93 -0.97 -12.26 -2.87
N ARG A 94 0.19 -11.84 -2.39
CA ARG A 94 1.11 -12.66 -1.61
C ARG A 94 0.74 -12.62 -0.12
N GLY A 95 1.30 -13.53 0.65
CA GLY A 95 1.02 -13.61 2.08
C GLY A 95 1.36 -12.34 2.88
N GLY A 96 0.75 -12.23 4.05
CA GLY A 96 0.92 -11.08 4.94
C GLY A 96 0.09 -9.86 4.52
N VAL A 97 -1.12 -10.05 3.99
CA VAL A 97 -1.91 -8.93 3.46
C VAL A 97 -3.27 -8.85 4.13
N TRP A 98 -3.63 -7.64 4.57
CA TRP A 98 -4.96 -7.29 5.03
C TRP A 98 -5.60 -6.28 4.06
N ILE A 99 -6.76 -6.63 3.49
CA ILE A 99 -7.52 -5.81 2.55
C ILE A 99 -8.87 -5.47 3.17
N GLY A 100 -9.11 -4.20 3.43
CA GLY A 100 -10.35 -3.67 3.98
C GLY A 100 -11.52 -3.71 3.01
N ASP A 101 -12.70 -3.40 3.53
CA ASP A 101 -13.96 -3.42 2.78
C ASP A 101 -13.92 -2.44 1.58
N GLY A 102 -14.55 -2.84 0.47
CA GLY A 102 -14.71 -2.00 -0.72
C GLY A 102 -13.42 -1.66 -1.46
N CYS A 103 -12.30 -2.30 -1.15
CA CYS A 103 -11.03 -2.11 -1.86
C CYS A 103 -11.09 -2.64 -3.29
N ILE A 104 -10.20 -2.12 -4.14
CA ILE A 104 -9.98 -2.62 -5.51
C ILE A 104 -8.50 -2.99 -5.66
N VAL A 105 -8.25 -4.25 -5.99
CA VAL A 105 -6.93 -4.74 -6.41
C VAL A 105 -7.02 -5.10 -7.89
N GLY A 106 -6.28 -4.35 -8.70
CA GLY A 106 -6.49 -4.38 -10.13
C GLY A 106 -5.74 -5.46 -10.89
N ALA A 107 -5.99 -5.44 -12.20
CA ALA A 107 -5.36 -6.34 -13.14
C ALA A 107 -3.83 -6.27 -13.02
N SER A 108 -3.21 -7.44 -12.90
CA SER A 108 -1.75 -7.61 -12.80
C SER A 108 -1.09 -6.75 -11.72
N THR A 109 -1.82 -6.45 -10.65
CA THR A 109 -1.28 -5.79 -9.46
C THR A 109 -0.69 -6.83 -8.51
N GLU A 110 0.53 -6.60 -8.05
CA GLU A 110 1.13 -7.41 -7.00
C GLU A 110 1.06 -6.69 -5.66
N ILE A 111 0.56 -7.40 -4.64
CA ILE A 111 0.53 -6.90 -3.25
C ILE A 111 1.23 -7.91 -2.35
N LYS A 112 2.06 -7.41 -1.45
CA LYS A 112 2.84 -8.24 -0.53
C LYS A 112 3.02 -7.51 0.81
N HIS A 113 2.70 -8.22 1.91
CA HIS A 113 2.93 -7.73 3.27
C HIS A 113 2.45 -6.28 3.45
N ALA A 114 1.14 -6.08 3.34
CA ALA A 114 0.56 -4.74 3.25
C ALA A 114 -0.81 -4.64 3.94
N ILE A 115 -1.17 -3.44 4.34
CA ILE A 115 -2.48 -3.08 4.87
C ILE A 115 -3.14 -2.11 3.90
N LEU A 116 -4.29 -2.47 3.35
CA LEU A 116 -5.16 -1.60 2.56
C LEU A 116 -6.39 -1.26 3.40
N LEU A 117 -6.52 -0.02 3.83
CA LEU A 117 -7.69 0.45 4.57
C LEU A 117 -8.92 0.53 3.66
N PRO A 118 -10.15 0.63 4.21
CA PRO A 118 -11.37 0.56 3.41
C PRO A 118 -11.37 1.51 2.21
N HIS A 119 -11.89 1.01 1.08
CA HIS A 119 -11.99 1.73 -0.20
C HIS A 119 -10.67 2.13 -0.85
N ALA A 120 -9.52 1.65 -0.36
CA ALA A 120 -8.24 1.84 -1.04
C ALA A 120 -8.21 1.09 -2.37
N LYS A 121 -7.54 1.69 -3.37
CA LYS A 121 -7.52 1.18 -4.75
C LYS A 121 -6.10 1.11 -5.29
N ALA A 122 -5.69 -0.07 -5.68
CA ALA A 122 -4.50 -0.35 -6.49
C ALA A 122 -4.95 -1.03 -7.80
N PRO A 123 -5.60 -0.29 -8.72
CA PRO A 123 -6.49 -0.88 -9.73
C PRO A 123 -5.80 -1.37 -10.99
N HIS A 124 -4.53 -1.03 -11.26
CA HIS A 124 -3.88 -1.31 -12.55
C HIS A 124 -2.37 -1.40 -12.44
N LEU A 125 -1.78 -2.60 -12.66
CA LEU A 125 -0.32 -2.78 -12.82
C LEU A 125 0.49 -2.14 -11.69
N ASN A 126 0.00 -2.23 -10.47
CA ASN A 126 0.68 -1.64 -9.32
C ASN A 126 1.58 -2.66 -8.62
N TYR A 127 2.63 -2.16 -7.96
CA TYR A 127 3.36 -2.93 -6.96
C TYR A 127 3.21 -2.29 -5.58
N VAL A 128 2.68 -3.05 -4.63
CA VAL A 128 2.46 -2.62 -3.24
C VAL A 128 3.20 -3.57 -2.30
N GLY A 129 4.42 -3.23 -1.93
CA GLY A 129 5.23 -4.04 -1.01
C GLY A 129 5.46 -3.36 0.33
N ASP A 130 5.26 -4.09 1.43
CA ASP A 130 5.53 -3.63 2.80
C ASP A 130 5.00 -2.20 3.04
N SER A 131 3.71 -1.98 2.72
CA SER A 131 3.12 -0.63 2.65
C SER A 131 1.76 -0.56 3.35
N ILE A 132 1.36 0.66 3.73
CA ILE A 132 0.03 0.94 4.25
C ILE A 132 -0.66 1.96 3.34
N LEU A 133 -1.83 1.61 2.83
CA LEU A 133 -2.69 2.50 2.07
C LEU A 133 -3.87 2.91 2.95
N GLY A 134 -3.98 4.20 3.25
CA GLY A 134 -5.09 4.81 3.96
C GLY A 134 -6.44 4.63 3.26
N ALA A 135 -7.52 4.95 3.96
CA ALA A 135 -8.86 4.84 3.41
C ALA A 135 -9.03 5.72 2.17
N GLY A 136 -9.63 5.17 1.13
CA GLY A 136 -9.89 5.90 -0.12
C GLY A 136 -8.65 6.29 -0.92
N VAL A 137 -7.46 5.82 -0.59
CA VAL A 137 -6.26 5.98 -1.43
C VAL A 137 -6.53 5.43 -2.83
N ASN A 138 -6.05 6.11 -3.86
CA ASN A 138 -6.11 5.60 -5.23
C ASN A 138 -4.76 5.69 -5.93
N LEU A 139 -4.21 4.54 -6.29
CA LEU A 139 -2.98 4.46 -7.05
C LEU A 139 -3.26 4.53 -8.56
N GLY A 140 -2.62 5.47 -9.25
CA GLY A 140 -2.63 5.52 -10.71
C GLY A 140 -1.96 4.28 -11.32
N ALA A 141 -2.28 3.98 -12.58
CA ALA A 141 -1.71 2.83 -13.28
C ALA A 141 -0.17 2.87 -13.29
N GLY A 142 0.46 1.73 -13.02
CA GLY A 142 1.91 1.61 -12.99
C GLY A 142 2.57 2.25 -11.76
N THR A 143 1.82 2.65 -10.74
CA THR A 143 2.43 3.13 -9.48
C THR A 143 3.17 2.00 -8.78
N VAL A 144 4.42 2.28 -8.37
CA VAL A 144 5.29 1.35 -7.66
C VAL A 144 5.63 1.89 -6.27
N LEU A 145 5.32 1.13 -5.23
CA LEU A 145 5.77 1.39 -3.87
C LEU A 145 6.99 0.52 -3.59
N SER A 146 8.18 1.05 -3.92
CA SER A 146 9.44 0.32 -3.74
C SER A 146 9.76 0.13 -2.26
N ASN A 147 10.09 -1.08 -1.84
CA ASN A 147 10.18 -1.46 -0.43
C ASN A 147 11.57 -1.87 0.05
N PHE A 148 12.59 -1.82 -0.82
CA PHE A 148 13.92 -2.33 -0.51
C PHE A 148 15.02 -1.40 -1.03
N ARG A 149 16.07 -1.19 -0.23
CA ARG A 149 17.26 -0.42 -0.60
C ARG A 149 18.28 -1.31 -1.29
N HIS A 150 18.99 -0.79 -2.27
CA HIS A 150 20.02 -1.55 -3.00
C HIS A 150 21.18 -2.03 -2.10
N ASP A 151 21.52 -1.26 -1.06
CA ASP A 151 22.55 -1.63 -0.08
C ASP A 151 22.08 -2.62 0.99
N GLY A 152 20.77 -2.96 0.98
CA GLY A 152 20.15 -3.88 1.93
C GLY A 152 20.13 -3.38 3.37
N GLY A 153 20.47 -2.12 3.62
CA GLY A 153 20.49 -1.50 4.94
C GLY A 153 19.10 -1.20 5.51
N GLU A 154 19.08 -0.77 6.76
CA GLU A 154 17.87 -0.28 7.41
C GLU A 154 17.29 0.93 6.66
N ILE A 155 15.97 0.96 6.50
CA ILE A 155 15.28 2.12 5.95
C ILE A 155 15.15 3.16 7.06
N ARG A 156 15.69 4.36 6.81
CA ARG A 156 15.59 5.50 7.71
C ARG A 156 14.83 6.61 6.99
N ILE A 157 13.82 7.17 7.64
CA ILE A 157 12.96 8.20 7.03
C ILE A 157 13.59 9.57 7.26
N HIS A 158 13.76 10.35 6.19
CA HIS A 158 14.24 11.73 6.28
C HIS A 158 13.11 12.67 6.74
N ALA A 159 13.31 13.32 7.89
CA ALA A 159 12.45 14.40 8.34
C ALA A 159 12.88 15.72 7.68
N GLY A 160 11.93 16.63 7.50
CA GLY A 160 12.16 17.89 6.78
C GLY A 160 13.17 18.85 7.44
N ASP A 161 13.56 18.59 8.68
CA ASP A 161 14.56 19.34 9.45
C ASP A 161 16.00 18.81 9.29
N GLY A 162 16.20 17.84 8.40
CA GLY A 162 17.49 17.17 8.17
C GLY A 162 17.78 16.00 9.10
N SER A 163 16.94 15.73 10.09
CA SER A 163 17.05 14.53 10.92
C SER A 163 16.54 13.28 10.21
N THR A 164 16.85 12.11 10.77
CA THR A 164 16.36 10.83 10.27
C THR A 164 15.72 10.02 11.38
N ILE A 165 14.63 9.33 11.04
CA ILE A 165 13.90 8.43 11.94
C ILE A 165 14.27 7.00 11.57
N ALA A 166 14.80 6.24 12.51
CA ALA A 166 15.07 4.82 12.35
C ALA A 166 13.74 4.04 12.32
N THR A 167 13.55 3.16 11.35
CA THR A 167 12.32 2.38 11.24
C THR A 167 12.44 0.99 11.85
N GLY A 168 13.65 0.53 12.12
CA GLY A 168 13.93 -0.85 12.52
C GLY A 168 13.74 -1.88 11.40
N ARG A 169 13.43 -1.43 10.17
CA ARG A 169 13.01 -2.30 9.06
C ARG A 169 13.98 -2.24 7.88
N ARG A 170 14.28 -3.40 7.31
CA ARG A 170 15.02 -3.51 6.04
C ARG A 170 14.11 -3.47 4.82
N LYS A 171 12.79 -3.70 5.03
CA LYS A 171 11.75 -3.57 4.02
C LYS A 171 10.66 -2.67 4.53
N LEU A 172 10.39 -1.61 3.82
CA LEU A 172 9.31 -0.67 4.05
C LEU A 172 9.07 0.09 2.76
N GLY A 173 7.90 -0.01 2.19
CA GLY A 173 7.50 0.76 1.03
C GLY A 173 7.05 2.16 1.42
N ALA A 174 5.75 2.42 1.34
CA ALA A 174 5.18 3.71 1.68
C ALA A 174 4.06 3.60 2.70
N VAL A 175 3.87 4.67 3.48
CA VAL A 175 2.67 4.88 4.29
C VAL A 175 1.91 6.05 3.71
N LEU A 176 0.74 5.78 3.12
CA LEU A 176 -0.10 6.79 2.49
C LEU A 176 -1.29 7.08 3.40
N GLY A 177 -1.47 8.33 3.79
CA GLY A 177 -2.63 8.78 4.55
C GLY A 177 -3.92 8.68 3.74
N ASP A 178 -5.06 8.84 4.42
CA ASP A 178 -6.38 8.74 3.78
C ASP A 178 -6.52 9.70 2.60
N GLY A 179 -7.16 9.25 1.53
CA GLY A 179 -7.47 10.08 0.36
C GLY A 179 -6.27 10.48 -0.50
N VAL A 180 -5.09 9.90 -0.30
CA VAL A 180 -3.94 10.16 -1.17
C VAL A 180 -4.21 9.61 -2.57
N LEU A 181 -3.90 10.42 -3.59
CA LEU A 181 -4.04 10.07 -5.00
C LEU A 181 -2.67 10.08 -5.67
N THR A 182 -2.29 9.00 -6.36
CA THR A 182 -1.09 9.01 -7.20
C THR A 182 -1.45 9.01 -8.68
N GLY A 183 -0.72 9.81 -9.45
CA GLY A 183 -0.78 9.76 -10.92
C GLY A 183 -0.10 8.51 -11.49
N CYS A 184 -0.37 8.22 -12.75
CA CYS A 184 0.22 7.06 -13.43
C CYS A 184 1.75 7.10 -13.44
N ASN A 185 2.38 5.91 -13.34
CA ASN A 185 3.83 5.73 -13.36
C ASN A 185 4.58 6.52 -12.27
N SER A 186 3.93 6.79 -11.15
CA SER A 186 4.61 7.34 -9.97
C SER A 186 5.41 6.25 -9.27
N VAL A 187 6.60 6.60 -8.78
CA VAL A 187 7.45 5.70 -7.99
C VAL A 187 7.69 6.31 -6.61
N LEU A 188 7.31 5.58 -5.58
CA LEU A 188 7.57 5.96 -4.19
C LEU A 188 8.73 5.12 -3.66
N HIS A 189 9.80 5.81 -3.24
CA HIS A 189 11.00 5.13 -2.72
C HIS A 189 10.75 4.57 -1.31
N PRO A 190 11.58 3.62 -0.85
CA PRO A 190 11.43 3.01 0.47
C PRO A 190 11.39 4.05 1.60
N GLY A 191 10.38 3.96 2.47
CA GLY A 191 10.22 4.86 3.61
C GLY A 191 9.57 6.22 3.29
N VAL A 192 8.82 6.31 2.19
CA VAL A 192 7.99 7.49 1.90
C VAL A 192 6.77 7.50 2.80
N ILE A 193 6.49 8.64 3.44
CA ILE A 193 5.26 8.91 4.17
C ILE A 193 4.55 10.09 3.50
N VAL A 194 3.27 9.91 3.17
CA VAL A 194 2.47 10.96 2.52
C VAL A 194 1.26 11.28 3.39
N GLY A 195 1.13 12.54 3.77
CA GLY A 195 -0.02 13.05 4.52
C GLY A 195 -1.33 12.96 3.73
N ARG A 196 -2.44 13.05 4.46
CA ARG A 196 -3.80 12.88 3.94
C ARG A 196 -4.11 13.82 2.76
N GLU A 197 -4.99 13.37 1.87
CA GLU A 197 -5.54 14.18 0.78
C GLU A 197 -4.47 14.80 -0.15
N THR A 198 -3.26 14.26 -0.14
CA THR A 198 -2.18 14.73 -1.01
C THR A 198 -2.28 14.10 -2.39
N GLN A 199 -2.04 14.90 -3.42
CA GLN A 199 -2.06 14.47 -4.82
C GLN A 199 -0.63 14.42 -5.37
N ILE A 200 -0.26 13.29 -5.94
CA ILE A 200 1.02 13.09 -6.61
C ILE A 200 0.77 13.00 -8.11
N TYR A 201 1.38 13.89 -8.89
CA TYR A 201 1.15 13.94 -10.33
C TYR A 201 1.84 12.78 -11.07
N PRO A 202 1.40 12.46 -12.31
CA PRO A 202 1.99 11.39 -13.10
C PRO A 202 3.50 11.53 -13.30
N GLY A 203 4.22 10.39 -13.31
CA GLY A 203 5.66 10.33 -13.53
C GLY A 203 6.52 10.83 -12.38
N VAL A 204 5.93 11.25 -11.26
CA VAL A 204 6.70 11.73 -10.11
C VAL A 204 7.40 10.58 -9.40
N GLN A 205 8.69 10.78 -9.08
CA GLN A 205 9.46 9.91 -8.22
C GLN A 205 9.64 10.57 -6.85
N LEU A 206 8.92 10.06 -5.83
CA LEU A 206 9.06 10.53 -4.46
C LEU A 206 10.27 9.89 -3.81
N ARG A 207 11.25 10.70 -3.40
CA ARG A 207 12.36 10.24 -2.58
C ARG A 207 11.87 9.97 -1.15
N ASN A 208 12.63 9.13 -0.45
CA ASN A 208 12.42 8.88 0.97
C ASN A 208 12.23 10.19 1.76
N GLY A 209 11.19 10.23 2.58
CA GLY A 209 10.87 11.40 3.39
C GLY A 209 9.39 11.53 3.69
N ILE A 210 9.03 12.64 4.32
CA ILE A 210 7.68 12.94 4.78
C ILE A 210 7.12 14.09 3.96
N TYR A 211 5.97 13.85 3.34
CA TYR A 211 5.26 14.82 2.52
C TYR A 211 4.00 15.28 3.26
N PRO A 212 3.77 16.61 3.34
CA PRO A 212 2.67 17.15 4.13
C PRO A 212 1.31 16.77 3.55
N GLU A 213 0.28 16.85 4.40
CA GLU A 213 -1.10 16.65 3.97
C GLU A 213 -1.60 17.78 3.04
N LYS A 214 -2.68 17.51 2.30
CA LYS A 214 -3.38 18.49 1.43
C LYS A 214 -2.45 19.22 0.45
N SER A 215 -1.48 18.48 -0.07
CA SER A 215 -0.44 19.02 -0.95
C SER A 215 -0.56 18.46 -2.36
N ILE A 216 0.06 19.17 -3.32
CA ILE A 216 0.21 18.69 -4.69
C ILE A 216 1.71 18.55 -4.97
N VAL A 217 2.16 17.32 -5.24
CA VAL A 217 3.54 17.05 -5.64
C VAL A 217 3.60 16.92 -7.15
N LYS A 218 4.38 17.79 -7.80
CA LYS A 218 4.51 17.87 -9.26
C LYS A 218 5.94 17.66 -9.70
N LEU A 219 6.11 17.00 -10.86
CA LEU A 219 7.35 17.03 -11.61
C LEU A 219 7.40 18.33 -12.42
N ARG A 220 8.52 19.06 -12.38
CA ARG A 220 8.83 20.07 -13.38
C ARG A 220 9.61 19.38 -14.48
N GLN A 221 9.07 19.37 -15.69
CA GLN A 221 9.64 18.71 -16.85
C GLN A 221 9.90 19.75 -17.94
N GLU A 222 11.11 19.76 -18.47
CA GLU A 222 11.46 20.50 -19.68
C GLU A 222 11.48 19.49 -20.82
N LEU A 223 10.81 19.81 -21.92
CA LEU A 223 10.77 18.97 -23.11
C LEU A 223 11.53 19.68 -24.22
N ASP A 224 12.43 18.94 -24.85
CA ASP A 224 13.09 19.37 -26.07
C ASP A 224 12.41 18.70 -27.28
N VAL A 225 11.98 19.52 -28.24
CA VAL A 225 11.35 19.05 -29.47
C VAL A 225 12.24 19.40 -30.63
N VAL A 226 12.88 18.39 -31.20
CA VAL A 226 13.79 18.55 -32.33
C VAL A 226 13.18 17.95 -33.60
N PRO A 227 13.39 18.54 -34.80
CA PRO A 227 12.98 17.95 -36.05
C PRO A 227 13.70 16.59 -36.25
N GLN A 228 12.95 15.61 -36.72
CA GLN A 228 13.55 14.35 -37.16
C GLN A 228 14.31 14.60 -38.47
N SER A 229 15.63 14.38 -38.47
CA SER A 229 16.41 14.37 -39.69
C SER A 229 16.01 13.14 -40.50
N GLY A 230 15.49 13.36 -41.72
CA GLY A 230 15.16 12.34 -42.72
C GLY A 230 16.40 11.65 -43.29
#